data_469e74e47243e79d5319de939b89b724
#
_entry.id   469e74e47243e79d5319de939b89b724
#
_cell.length_a   1.000
_cell.length_b   1.000
_cell.length_c   1.000
_cell.angle_alpha   90.00
_cell.angle_beta   90.00
_cell.angle_gamma   90.00
#
_symmetry.space_group_name_H-M   'P 1'
#
loop_
_entity.id
_entity.type
_entity.pdbx_description
1 polymer ?
#
loop_
_entity_poly.entity_id
_entity_poly.type
_entity_poly.pdbx_seq_one_letter_code
_entity_poly.pdbx_strand_id
1 'polypeptide(L)'
;MIQFRLVSSAGSIMERDDQQGLAHFCEHMAFNGIKGYPGNQMIDKLQKHGVEFGRDINAYTSFDQTVYYVNMPANDPEMVKMGMEILDGWAGNILFDQKEIEEERGVIHEEWRGGVGHGDRLRKKTWPIMLKGSLYADRLPIGKEEVIMNFKRQSIVDFFNDWYRRDLQAIIIVGDMDNFEYNGIKGVKGMEHQVKDVFSSHKFLG
;
A
#
# COMPACT_ATOMS: atom_id res chain seq x y z
N MET A 1 -21.29 -2.70 -5.36
CA MET A 1 -19.84 -2.43 -5.16
C MET A 1 -19.40 -3.00 -3.83
N ILE A 2 -18.21 -3.58 -3.77
CA ILE A 2 -17.51 -3.96 -2.53
C ILE A 2 -16.20 -3.18 -2.50
N GLN A 3 -15.91 -2.52 -1.41
CA GLN A 3 -14.62 -1.90 -1.14
C GLN A 3 -13.77 -2.84 -0.30
N PHE A 4 -12.58 -3.12 -0.78
CA PHE A 4 -11.52 -3.81 -0.06
C PHE A 4 -10.50 -2.79 0.42
N ARG A 5 -10.15 -2.81 1.69
CA ARG A 5 -9.18 -1.90 2.28
C ARG A 5 -8.20 -2.64 3.17
N LEU A 6 -6.92 -2.35 2.98
CA LEU A 6 -5.83 -2.78 3.84
C LEU A 6 -5.28 -1.55 4.57
N VAL A 7 -5.22 -1.62 5.88
CA VAL A 7 -4.56 -0.62 6.73
C VAL A 7 -3.33 -1.28 7.34
N SER A 8 -2.15 -0.77 7.04
CA SER A 8 -0.89 -1.20 7.66
C SER A 8 -0.44 -0.13 8.64
N SER A 9 -0.17 -0.49 9.90
CA SER A 9 0.45 0.38 10.89
C SER A 9 1.95 0.54 10.58
N ALA A 10 2.24 0.96 9.35
CA ALA A 10 3.55 1.21 8.80
C ALA A 10 3.52 2.56 8.09
N GLY A 11 4.34 3.47 8.50
CA GLY A 11 4.41 4.83 7.94
C GLY A 11 5.79 5.43 8.16
N SER A 12 5.96 6.68 7.82
CA SER A 12 7.28 7.33 7.81
C SER A 12 7.96 7.42 9.18
N ILE A 13 7.20 7.37 10.27
CA ILE A 13 7.76 7.40 11.63
C ILE A 13 8.56 6.12 11.96
N MET A 14 8.31 5.01 11.27
CA MET A 14 9.02 3.74 11.43
C MET A 14 10.35 3.70 10.67
N GLU A 15 10.60 4.67 9.82
CA GLU A 15 11.82 4.71 9.01
C GLU A 15 13.05 5.04 9.86
N ARG A 16 14.18 4.39 9.57
CA ARG A 16 15.49 4.83 10.03
C ARG A 16 15.96 6.05 9.21
N ASP A 17 17.05 6.67 9.62
CA ASP A 17 17.58 7.86 8.93
C ASP A 17 17.96 7.56 7.46
N ASP A 18 18.44 6.35 7.19
CA ASP A 18 18.78 5.87 5.87
C ASP A 18 17.59 5.32 5.05
N GLN A 19 16.38 5.39 5.61
CA GLN A 19 15.15 4.87 5.02
C GLN A 19 14.09 5.94 4.76
N GLN A 20 14.41 7.23 4.98
CA GLN A 20 13.41 8.29 4.87
C GLN A 20 12.82 8.42 3.46
N GLY A 21 11.53 8.10 3.34
CA GLY A 21 10.77 8.02 2.10
C GLY A 21 10.43 6.60 1.65
N LEU A 22 10.97 5.56 2.32
CA LEU A 22 10.71 4.17 1.91
C LEU A 22 9.28 3.71 2.22
N ALA A 23 8.62 4.25 3.23
CA ALA A 23 7.20 3.96 3.49
C ALA A 23 6.33 4.38 2.29
N HIS A 24 6.54 5.59 1.77
CA HIS A 24 5.87 6.09 0.58
C HIS A 24 6.29 5.31 -0.67
N PHE A 25 7.58 4.98 -0.78
CA PHE A 25 8.07 4.17 -1.89
C PHE A 25 7.44 2.75 -1.90
N CYS A 26 7.22 2.13 -0.73
CA CYS A 26 6.47 0.86 -0.63
C CYS A 26 5.04 0.99 -1.13
N GLU A 27 4.39 2.12 -0.88
CA GLU A 27 3.05 2.40 -1.40
C GLU A 27 3.04 2.34 -2.92
N HIS A 28 3.96 3.03 -3.59
CA HIS A 28 4.08 3.03 -5.05
C HIS A 28 4.37 1.63 -5.60
N MET A 29 5.31 0.91 -4.97
CA MET A 29 5.68 -0.44 -5.39
C MET A 29 4.53 -1.45 -5.29
N ALA A 30 3.52 -1.20 -4.45
CA ALA A 30 2.31 -2.01 -4.36
C ALA A 30 1.48 -2.01 -5.65
N PHE A 31 1.66 -1.00 -6.52
CA PHE A 31 1.04 -0.90 -7.84
C PHE A 31 1.94 -1.38 -8.98
N ASN A 32 3.25 -1.51 -8.71
CA ASN A 32 4.28 -1.89 -9.68
C ASN A 32 4.70 -3.36 -9.59
N GLY A 33 3.83 -4.20 -9.00
CA GLY A 33 3.99 -5.65 -9.01
C GLY A 33 3.78 -6.30 -7.65
N ILE A 34 2.82 -7.20 -7.62
CA ILE A 34 2.52 -8.08 -6.50
C ILE A 34 2.56 -9.54 -6.96
N LYS A 35 2.61 -10.48 -6.04
CA LYS A 35 2.55 -11.91 -6.35
C LYS A 35 1.33 -12.24 -7.22
N GLY A 36 1.55 -12.87 -8.35
CA GLY A 36 0.53 -13.21 -9.35
C GLY A 36 0.26 -12.11 -10.39
N TYR A 37 0.71 -10.88 -10.15
CA TYR A 37 0.52 -9.74 -11.04
C TYR A 37 1.80 -8.90 -11.11
N PRO A 38 2.85 -9.35 -11.83
CA PRO A 38 4.09 -8.60 -11.96
C PRO A 38 3.92 -7.34 -12.82
N GLY A 39 4.68 -6.29 -12.52
CA GLY A 39 4.63 -5.00 -13.21
C GLY A 39 3.23 -4.41 -13.19
N ASN A 40 2.75 -3.91 -14.32
CA ASN A 40 1.45 -3.26 -14.45
C ASN A 40 0.26 -4.23 -14.63
N GLN A 41 0.46 -5.54 -14.58
CA GLN A 41 -0.60 -6.52 -14.92
C GLN A 41 -1.85 -6.41 -14.04
N MET A 42 -1.69 -6.04 -12.76
CA MET A 42 -2.81 -5.80 -11.87
C MET A 42 -3.68 -4.63 -12.35
N ILE A 43 -3.05 -3.51 -12.63
CA ILE A 43 -3.73 -2.29 -13.10
C ILE A 43 -4.39 -2.52 -14.45
N ASP A 44 -3.68 -3.14 -15.40
CA ASP A 44 -4.19 -3.46 -16.74
C ASP A 44 -5.44 -4.34 -16.67
N LYS A 45 -5.44 -5.35 -15.78
CA LYS A 45 -6.57 -6.23 -15.59
C LYS A 45 -7.75 -5.51 -14.95
N LEU A 46 -7.51 -4.68 -13.94
CA LEU A 46 -8.53 -3.87 -13.30
C LEU A 46 -9.21 -2.91 -14.28
N GLN A 47 -8.42 -2.20 -15.09
CA GLN A 47 -8.93 -1.26 -16.09
C GLN A 47 -9.81 -1.94 -17.15
N LYS A 48 -9.46 -3.16 -17.58
CA LYS A 48 -10.31 -3.95 -18.50
C LYS A 48 -11.69 -4.27 -17.93
N HIS A 49 -11.84 -4.28 -16.61
CA HIS A 49 -13.11 -4.48 -15.91
C HIS A 49 -13.76 -3.16 -15.43
N GLY A 50 -13.26 -2.01 -15.91
CA GLY A 50 -13.83 -0.69 -15.60
C GLY A 50 -13.44 -0.11 -14.25
N VAL A 51 -12.47 -0.69 -13.56
CA VAL A 51 -11.88 -0.14 -12.31
C VAL A 51 -10.80 0.87 -12.70
N GLU A 52 -10.98 2.13 -12.32
CA GLU A 52 -10.09 3.22 -12.71
C GLU A 52 -9.10 3.57 -11.60
N PHE A 53 -7.84 3.71 -11.97
CA PHE A 53 -6.79 4.18 -11.06
C PHE A 53 -7.08 5.61 -10.57
N GLY A 54 -6.87 5.86 -9.30
CA GLY A 54 -7.15 7.16 -8.66
C GLY A 54 -8.59 7.30 -8.15
N ARG A 55 -9.57 6.75 -8.86
CA ARG A 55 -10.99 6.76 -8.46
C ARG A 55 -11.38 5.53 -7.65
N ASP A 56 -11.14 4.34 -8.21
CA ASP A 56 -11.60 3.07 -7.66
C ASP A 56 -10.50 2.30 -6.93
N ILE A 57 -9.24 2.52 -7.31
CA ILE A 57 -8.06 1.97 -6.64
C ILE A 57 -7.09 3.09 -6.35
N ASN A 58 -6.64 3.17 -5.11
CA ASN A 58 -5.68 4.18 -4.66
C ASN A 58 -5.05 3.78 -3.33
N ALA A 59 -4.07 4.55 -2.87
CA ALA A 59 -3.46 4.43 -1.56
C ALA A 59 -3.02 5.80 -1.02
N TYR A 60 -2.61 5.82 0.23
CA TYR A 60 -1.89 6.96 0.81
C TYR A 60 -0.99 6.51 1.94
N THR A 61 0.12 7.20 2.11
CA THR A 61 1.06 7.03 3.22
C THR A 61 1.03 8.23 4.15
N SER A 62 0.94 7.96 5.44
CA SER A 62 1.02 8.96 6.51
C SER A 62 2.23 8.68 7.40
N PHE A 63 2.33 9.39 8.51
CA PHE A 63 3.37 9.15 9.52
C PHE A 63 3.27 7.76 10.16
N ASP A 64 2.04 7.33 10.47
CA ASP A 64 1.78 6.16 11.31
C ASP A 64 1.21 4.97 10.54
N GLN A 65 0.75 5.20 9.32
CA GLN A 65 0.03 4.19 8.55
C GLN A 65 0.16 4.38 7.05
N THR A 66 0.04 3.27 6.34
CA THR A 66 -0.21 3.22 4.90
C THR A 66 -1.54 2.51 4.66
N VAL A 67 -2.40 3.10 3.84
CA VAL A 67 -3.73 2.58 3.55
C VAL A 67 -3.88 2.38 2.06
N TYR A 68 -4.29 1.19 1.66
CA TYR A 68 -4.61 0.82 0.29
C TYR A 68 -6.10 0.52 0.18
N TYR A 69 -6.73 0.86 -0.93
CA TYR A 69 -8.10 0.45 -1.18
C TYR A 69 -8.38 0.18 -2.64
N VAL A 70 -9.33 -0.72 -2.89
CA VAL A 70 -9.89 -0.98 -4.21
C VAL A 70 -11.39 -1.25 -4.12
N ASN A 71 -12.14 -0.63 -5.03
CA ASN A 71 -13.59 -0.82 -5.19
C ASN A 71 -13.83 -1.82 -6.33
N MET A 72 -14.56 -2.89 -6.05
CA MET A 72 -14.87 -3.94 -7.01
C MET A 72 -16.38 -4.06 -7.25
N PRO A 73 -16.83 -4.46 -8.46
CA PRO A 73 -18.19 -4.85 -8.69
C PRO A 73 -18.60 -6.02 -7.79
N ALA A 74 -19.68 -5.86 -7.00
CA ALA A 74 -20.15 -6.89 -6.07
C ALA A 74 -20.77 -8.12 -6.76
N ASN A 75 -21.24 -7.93 -7.99
CA ASN A 75 -21.92 -8.96 -8.80
C ASN A 75 -20.97 -9.75 -9.71
N ASP A 76 -19.67 -9.52 -9.61
CA ASP A 76 -18.64 -10.22 -10.37
C ASP A 76 -17.74 -11.04 -9.41
N PRO A 77 -17.96 -12.38 -9.30
CA PRO A 77 -17.18 -13.22 -8.41
C PRO A 77 -15.67 -13.25 -8.71
N GLU A 78 -15.29 -13.09 -10.00
CA GLU A 78 -13.87 -13.05 -10.38
C GLU A 78 -13.21 -11.76 -9.86
N MET A 79 -13.92 -10.65 -9.94
CA MET A 79 -13.44 -9.38 -9.42
C MET A 79 -13.35 -9.40 -7.90
N VAL A 80 -14.32 -9.98 -7.20
CA VAL A 80 -14.25 -10.14 -5.74
C VAL A 80 -13.06 -11.02 -5.34
N LYS A 81 -12.82 -12.12 -6.06
CA LYS A 81 -11.64 -12.96 -5.84
C LYS A 81 -10.35 -12.18 -6.09
N MET A 82 -10.28 -11.43 -7.19
CA MET A 82 -9.13 -10.58 -7.50
C MET A 82 -8.89 -9.53 -6.40
N GLY A 83 -9.94 -8.94 -5.82
CA GLY A 83 -9.83 -8.02 -4.69
C GLY A 83 -9.13 -8.66 -3.50
N MET A 84 -9.42 -9.91 -3.18
CA MET A 84 -8.74 -10.67 -2.13
C MET A 84 -7.28 -10.97 -2.47
N GLU A 85 -6.98 -11.33 -3.73
CA GLU A 85 -5.61 -11.57 -4.21
C GLU A 85 -4.77 -10.28 -4.13
N ILE A 86 -5.37 -9.13 -4.45
CA ILE A 86 -4.73 -7.82 -4.35
C ILE A 86 -4.44 -7.48 -2.89
N LEU A 87 -5.41 -7.67 -1.98
CA LEU A 87 -5.16 -7.45 -0.54
C LEU A 87 -4.01 -8.32 -0.02
N ASP A 88 -3.97 -9.60 -0.39
CA ASP A 88 -2.87 -10.50 0.00
C ASP A 88 -1.52 -10.04 -0.58
N GLY A 89 -1.54 -9.57 -1.83
CA GLY A 89 -0.38 -8.98 -2.49
C GLY A 89 0.17 -7.78 -1.74
N TRP A 90 -0.68 -6.82 -1.42
CA TRP A 90 -0.31 -5.63 -0.67
C TRP A 90 0.11 -5.93 0.77
N ALA A 91 -0.52 -6.92 1.40
CA ALA A 91 -0.27 -7.25 2.80
C ALA A 91 1.13 -7.85 3.08
N GLY A 92 1.74 -8.52 2.09
CA GLY A 92 3.02 -9.16 2.35
C GLY A 92 3.72 -9.76 1.12
N ASN A 93 3.23 -9.45 -0.11
CA ASN A 93 3.72 -10.11 -1.31
C ASN A 93 4.03 -9.11 -2.45
N ILE A 94 4.53 -7.91 -2.12
CA ILE A 94 5.06 -6.96 -3.10
C ILE A 94 6.39 -7.50 -3.64
N LEU A 95 6.59 -7.43 -4.95
CA LEU A 95 7.73 -8.08 -5.61
C LEU A 95 9.04 -7.29 -5.50
N PHE A 96 8.97 -5.97 -5.39
CA PHE A 96 10.14 -5.09 -5.37
C PHE A 96 11.13 -5.39 -6.50
N ASP A 97 10.62 -5.54 -7.74
CA ASP A 97 11.48 -5.75 -8.90
C ASP A 97 12.47 -4.58 -9.05
N GLN A 98 13.74 -4.89 -9.33
CA GLN A 98 14.79 -3.87 -9.41
C GLN A 98 14.51 -2.85 -10.53
N LYS A 99 14.01 -3.32 -11.67
CA LYS A 99 13.70 -2.44 -12.80
C LYS A 99 12.55 -1.49 -12.44
N GLU A 100 11.49 -2.00 -11.84
CA GLU A 100 10.34 -1.21 -11.40
C GLU A 100 10.76 -0.17 -10.34
N ILE A 101 11.66 -0.53 -9.41
CA ILE A 101 12.23 0.42 -8.44
C ILE A 101 12.96 1.57 -9.15
N GLU A 102 13.81 1.26 -10.13
CA GLU A 102 14.57 2.31 -10.84
C GLU A 102 13.65 3.24 -11.65
N GLU A 103 12.61 2.69 -12.27
CA GLU A 103 11.62 3.48 -13.00
C GLU A 103 10.82 4.37 -12.03
N GLU A 104 10.42 3.85 -10.87
CA GLU A 104 9.62 4.56 -9.89
C GLU A 104 10.38 5.68 -9.16
N ARG A 105 11.73 5.60 -9.06
CA ARG A 105 12.54 6.70 -8.49
C ARG A 105 12.28 8.02 -9.19
N GLY A 106 12.15 8.00 -10.52
CA GLY A 106 11.85 9.20 -11.31
C GLY A 106 10.49 9.79 -10.99
N VAL A 107 9.48 8.94 -10.82
CA VAL A 107 8.10 9.35 -10.49
C VAL A 107 8.07 10.02 -9.12
N ILE A 108 8.59 9.36 -8.09
CA ILE A 108 8.63 9.89 -6.71
C ILE A 108 9.50 11.15 -6.62
N HIS A 109 10.59 11.21 -7.38
CA HIS A 109 11.41 12.42 -7.44
C HIS A 109 10.65 13.61 -8.04
N GLU A 110 9.85 13.40 -9.10
CA GLU A 110 8.99 14.45 -9.65
C GLU A 110 7.90 14.87 -8.66
N GLU A 111 7.32 13.96 -7.88
CA GLU A 111 6.39 14.31 -6.79
C GLU A 111 7.11 15.12 -5.70
N TRP A 112 8.32 14.70 -5.31
CA TRP A 112 9.13 15.43 -4.35
C TRP A 112 9.41 16.86 -4.84
N ARG A 113 9.72 17.03 -6.12
CA ARG A 113 9.92 18.34 -6.76
C ARG A 113 8.61 19.11 -6.90
N GLY A 114 7.52 18.45 -7.29
CA GLY A 114 6.18 19.03 -7.40
C GLY A 114 5.65 19.54 -6.05
N GLY A 115 5.99 18.87 -4.97
CA GLY A 115 5.76 19.30 -3.59
C GLY A 115 6.56 20.54 -3.15
N VAL A 116 7.18 21.28 -4.08
CA VAL A 116 7.89 22.56 -3.82
C VAL A 116 6.95 23.77 -3.95
N GLY A 117 5.64 23.57 -4.06
CA GLY A 117 4.63 24.63 -4.03
C GLY A 117 4.67 25.47 -2.75
N HIS A 118 3.97 26.62 -2.74
CA HIS A 118 4.00 27.56 -1.61
C HIS A 118 3.59 26.89 -0.29
N GLY A 119 2.52 26.10 -0.31
CA GLY A 119 2.02 25.38 0.87
C GLY A 119 3.01 24.34 1.41
N ASP A 120 3.67 23.61 0.52
CA ASP A 120 4.65 22.58 0.92
C ASP A 120 5.94 23.19 1.44
N ARG A 121 6.43 24.28 0.82
CA ARG A 121 7.57 25.04 1.37
C ARG A 121 7.28 25.57 2.77
N LEU A 122 6.06 26.06 2.99
CA LEU A 122 5.63 26.51 4.31
C LEU A 122 5.60 25.34 5.29
N ARG A 123 4.98 24.21 4.90
CA ARG A 123 4.88 23.00 5.71
C ARG A 123 6.24 22.43 6.07
N LYS A 124 7.17 22.30 5.11
CA LYS A 124 8.55 21.84 5.34
C LYS A 124 9.30 22.73 6.33
N LYS A 125 8.96 24.03 6.42
CA LYS A 125 9.58 24.97 7.40
C LYS A 125 8.87 25.00 8.74
N THR A 126 7.55 24.88 8.77
CA THR A 126 6.75 25.03 10.00
C THR A 126 6.64 23.74 10.80
N TRP A 127 6.51 22.59 10.14
CA TRP A 127 6.34 21.31 10.82
C TRP A 127 7.51 20.92 11.72
N PRO A 128 8.78 21.05 11.32
CA PRO A 128 9.89 20.79 12.22
C PRO A 128 9.87 21.67 13.48
N ILE A 129 9.33 22.89 13.39
CA ILE A 129 9.19 23.79 14.53
C ILE A 129 8.01 23.40 15.40
N MET A 130 6.85 23.15 14.79
CA MET A 130 5.60 22.79 15.49
C MET A 130 5.69 21.43 16.19
N LEU A 131 6.40 20.47 15.56
CA LEU A 131 6.54 19.10 16.04
C LEU A 131 7.89 18.86 16.74
N LYS A 132 8.61 19.94 17.09
CA LYS A 132 9.91 19.87 17.73
C LYS A 132 9.88 19.01 18.99
N GLY A 133 10.86 18.11 19.09
CA GLY A 133 10.97 17.15 20.21
C GLY A 133 10.20 15.86 19.98
N SER A 134 9.55 15.71 18.84
CA SER A 134 8.97 14.45 18.39
C SER A 134 9.65 13.96 17.11
N LEU A 135 9.59 12.65 16.85
CA LEU A 135 10.13 12.04 15.63
C LEU A 135 9.43 12.54 14.36
N TYR A 136 8.18 12.98 14.48
CA TYR A 136 7.40 13.53 13.36
C TYR A 136 8.05 14.76 12.71
N ALA A 137 8.85 15.51 13.46
CA ALA A 137 9.57 16.67 12.93
C ALA A 137 10.52 16.31 11.78
N ASP A 138 11.09 15.11 11.83
CA ASP A 138 12.15 14.64 10.94
C ASP A 138 11.73 13.48 10.02
N ARG A 139 10.43 13.15 9.97
CA ARG A 139 9.89 11.97 9.25
C ARG A 139 8.72 12.34 8.35
N LEU A 140 8.88 13.37 7.51
CA LEU A 140 7.85 13.67 6.49
C LEU A 140 7.70 12.48 5.52
N PRO A 141 6.46 12.04 5.21
CA PRO A 141 6.23 10.87 4.36
C PRO A 141 6.89 10.93 2.98
N ILE A 142 7.02 12.13 2.41
CA ILE A 142 7.70 12.31 1.12
C ILE A 142 9.20 11.96 1.18
N GLY A 143 9.78 11.91 2.36
CA GLY A 143 11.17 11.53 2.58
C GLY A 143 12.21 12.53 2.15
N LYS A 144 13.44 12.05 2.04
CA LYS A 144 14.61 12.81 1.60
C LYS A 144 15.03 12.41 0.19
N GLU A 145 15.26 13.41 -0.67
CA GLU A 145 15.69 13.21 -2.05
C GLU A 145 16.93 12.32 -2.14
N GLU A 146 17.94 12.57 -1.31
CA GLU A 146 19.19 11.81 -1.30
C GLU A 146 18.97 10.31 -0.98
N VAL A 147 18.00 9.99 -0.11
CA VAL A 147 17.64 8.60 0.22
C VAL A 147 16.88 7.99 -0.95
N ILE A 148 15.83 8.66 -1.44
CA ILE A 148 14.97 8.19 -2.54
C ILE A 148 15.81 7.85 -3.77
N MET A 149 16.79 8.67 -4.11
CA MET A 149 17.61 8.49 -5.30
C MET A 149 18.70 7.42 -5.16
N ASN A 150 19.10 7.04 -3.93
CA ASN A 150 20.28 6.20 -3.73
C ASN A 150 20.07 4.94 -2.87
N PHE A 151 18.89 4.71 -2.29
CA PHE A 151 18.68 3.51 -1.48
C PHE A 151 18.87 2.23 -2.32
N LYS A 152 19.35 1.17 -1.69
CA LYS A 152 19.48 -0.15 -2.30
C LYS A 152 18.16 -0.91 -2.17
N ARG A 153 17.83 -1.75 -3.16
CA ARG A 153 16.65 -2.62 -3.10
C ARG A 153 16.50 -3.33 -1.74
N GLN A 154 17.59 -3.79 -1.16
CA GLN A 154 17.54 -4.48 0.13
C GLN A 154 16.97 -3.59 1.24
N SER A 155 17.25 -2.28 1.25
CA SER A 155 16.74 -1.36 2.27
C SER A 155 15.21 -1.25 2.27
N ILE A 156 14.58 -1.22 1.08
CA ILE A 156 13.11 -1.19 1.00
C ILE A 156 12.50 -2.54 1.33
N VAL A 157 13.14 -3.63 0.94
CA VAL A 157 12.72 -5.00 1.30
C VAL A 157 12.81 -5.20 2.82
N ASP A 158 13.88 -4.73 3.45
CA ASP A 158 14.05 -4.80 4.91
C ASP A 158 12.95 -3.98 5.62
N PHE A 159 12.72 -2.74 5.18
CA PHE A 159 11.65 -1.90 5.73
C PHE A 159 10.28 -2.58 5.61
N PHE A 160 9.99 -3.15 4.45
CA PHE A 160 8.73 -3.85 4.21
C PHE A 160 8.60 -5.08 5.13
N ASN A 161 9.61 -5.91 5.23
CA ASN A 161 9.61 -7.10 6.10
C ASN A 161 9.49 -6.75 7.59
N ASP A 162 10.10 -5.65 8.02
CA ASP A 162 10.06 -5.21 9.41
C ASP A 162 8.66 -4.71 9.81
N TRP A 163 7.93 -4.02 8.92
CA TRP A 163 6.74 -3.27 9.27
C TRP A 163 5.44 -3.74 8.60
N TYR A 164 5.48 -4.36 7.41
CA TYR A 164 4.29 -4.90 6.74
C TYR A 164 3.96 -6.30 7.24
N ARG A 165 3.80 -6.40 8.54
CA ARG A 165 3.49 -7.63 9.25
C ARG A 165 1.99 -7.74 9.47
N ARG A 166 1.45 -8.94 9.36
CA ARG A 166 0.00 -9.19 9.49
C ARG A 166 -0.57 -8.85 10.87
N ASP A 167 0.25 -8.90 11.91
CA ASP A 167 -0.11 -8.47 13.26
C ASP A 167 -0.21 -6.93 13.41
N LEU A 168 0.32 -6.19 12.44
CA LEU A 168 0.24 -4.73 12.34
C LEU A 168 -0.74 -4.27 11.25
N GLN A 169 -1.59 -5.17 10.75
CA GLN A 169 -2.49 -4.89 9.63
C GLN A 169 -3.95 -5.14 9.99
N ALA A 170 -4.84 -4.37 9.39
CA ALA A 170 -6.28 -4.58 9.45
C ALA A 170 -6.87 -4.63 8.04
N ILE A 171 -7.79 -5.58 7.83
CA ILE A 171 -8.56 -5.71 6.60
C ILE A 171 -9.97 -5.22 6.89
N ILE A 172 -10.47 -4.33 6.04
CA ILE A 172 -11.81 -3.78 6.11
C ILE A 172 -12.48 -4.03 4.76
N ILE A 173 -13.61 -4.76 4.76
CA ILE A 173 -14.38 -5.04 3.55
C ILE A 173 -15.80 -4.54 3.78
N VAL A 174 -16.25 -3.64 2.91
CA VAL A 174 -17.56 -3.00 3.04
C VAL A 174 -18.28 -3.02 1.70
N GLY A 175 -19.53 -3.43 1.71
CA GLY A 175 -20.35 -3.41 0.50
C GLY A 175 -21.52 -4.37 0.56
N ASP A 176 -22.19 -4.53 -0.58
CA ASP A 176 -23.26 -5.50 -0.77
C ASP A 176 -22.67 -6.92 -0.92
N MET A 177 -22.88 -7.75 0.09
CA MET A 177 -22.40 -9.12 0.15
C MET A 177 -23.55 -10.15 0.12
N ASP A 178 -24.79 -9.74 -0.08
CA ASP A 178 -25.97 -10.62 0.04
C ASP A 178 -25.90 -11.81 -0.92
N ASN A 179 -25.33 -11.60 -2.11
CA ASN A 179 -25.16 -12.62 -3.13
C ASN A 179 -23.77 -13.28 -3.14
N PHE A 180 -22.88 -12.86 -2.25
CA PHE A 180 -21.56 -13.45 -2.14
C PHE A 180 -21.64 -14.83 -1.48
N GLU A 181 -20.89 -15.81 -2.03
CA GLU A 181 -20.79 -17.15 -1.46
C GLU A 181 -19.35 -17.65 -1.53
N TYR A 182 -18.87 -18.22 -0.44
CA TYR A 182 -17.57 -18.86 -0.36
C TYR A 182 -17.67 -20.19 0.39
N ASN A 183 -17.28 -21.29 -0.26
CA ASN A 183 -17.34 -22.66 0.29
C ASN A 183 -18.75 -23.02 0.85
N GLY A 184 -19.82 -22.59 0.17
CA GLY A 184 -21.20 -22.84 0.59
C GLY A 184 -21.70 -21.91 1.70
N ILE A 185 -20.90 -20.96 2.16
CA ILE A 185 -21.26 -19.99 3.19
C ILE A 185 -21.57 -18.65 2.52
N LYS A 186 -22.78 -18.10 2.78
CA LYS A 186 -23.27 -16.89 2.12
C LYS A 186 -23.02 -15.62 2.93
N GLY A 187 -22.99 -14.50 2.21
CA GLY A 187 -22.96 -13.15 2.75
C GLY A 187 -21.68 -12.82 3.51
N VAL A 188 -21.82 -12.00 4.53
CA VAL A 188 -20.70 -11.52 5.36
C VAL A 188 -19.90 -12.67 5.98
N LYS A 189 -20.59 -13.75 6.42
CA LYS A 189 -19.89 -14.92 6.99
C LYS A 189 -19.03 -15.65 5.97
N GLY A 190 -19.47 -15.73 4.69
CA GLY A 190 -18.67 -16.28 3.61
C GLY A 190 -17.42 -15.44 3.34
N MET A 191 -17.57 -14.12 3.33
CA MET A 191 -16.45 -13.18 3.18
C MET A 191 -15.45 -13.31 4.34
N GLU A 192 -15.94 -13.36 5.58
CA GLU A 192 -15.10 -13.58 6.76
C GLU A 192 -14.31 -14.90 6.67
N HIS A 193 -14.96 -15.97 6.20
CA HIS A 193 -14.32 -17.26 6.01
C HIS A 193 -13.22 -17.20 4.94
N GLN A 194 -13.49 -16.52 3.81
CA GLN A 194 -12.48 -16.32 2.77
C GLN A 194 -11.28 -15.52 3.27
N VAL A 195 -11.51 -14.44 4.02
CA VAL A 195 -10.43 -13.66 4.64
C VAL A 195 -9.57 -14.55 5.55
N LYS A 196 -10.20 -15.35 6.40
CA LYS A 196 -9.46 -16.27 7.27
C LYS A 196 -8.63 -17.27 6.47
N ASP A 197 -9.19 -17.88 5.43
CA ASP A 197 -8.48 -18.87 4.61
C ASP A 197 -7.28 -18.25 3.88
N VAL A 198 -7.42 -17.05 3.33
CA VAL A 198 -6.35 -16.36 2.61
C VAL A 198 -5.24 -15.88 3.56
N PHE A 199 -5.61 -15.29 4.70
CA PHE A 199 -4.65 -14.61 5.55
C PHE A 199 -4.10 -15.45 6.71
N SER A 200 -4.77 -16.55 7.11
CA SER A 200 -4.28 -17.45 8.15
C SER A 200 -3.23 -18.47 7.67
N SER A 201 -3.15 -18.69 6.37
CA SER A 201 -2.22 -19.69 5.78
C SER A 201 -0.75 -19.27 5.80
N HIS A 202 -0.45 -18.02 6.07
CA HIS A 202 0.92 -17.51 6.17
C HIS A 202 1.41 -17.65 7.62
N LYS A 203 2.38 -18.54 7.83
CA LYS A 203 3.07 -18.65 9.11
C LYS A 203 3.72 -17.32 9.45
N PHE A 204 3.49 -16.83 10.66
CA PHE A 204 4.32 -15.78 11.24
C PHE A 204 5.79 -16.23 11.16
N LEU A 205 6.60 -15.53 10.39
CA LEU A 205 8.05 -15.63 10.51
C LEU A 205 8.38 -14.80 11.75
N GLY A 206 8.32 -15.48 12.91
CA GLY A 206 8.76 -14.93 14.19
C GLY A 206 10.26 -15.00 14.31
#